data_4852a8a40472eac4f16fc340f19be9f1
#
_entry.id   4852a8a40472eac4f16fc340f19be9f1
#
_cell.length_a   1.000
_cell.length_b   1.000
_cell.length_c   1.000
_cell.angle_alpha   90.00
_cell.angle_beta   90.00
_cell.angle_gamma   90.00
#
_symmetry.space_group_name_H-M   'P 1'
#
loop_
_entity.id
_entity.type
_entity.pdbx_description
1 polymer ?
#
loop_
_entity_poly.entity_id
_entity_poly.type
_entity_poly.pdbx_seq_one_letter_code
_entity_poly.pdbx_strand_id
1 'polypeptide(L)'
;VIRFDAARPDRSQVRFDASSRDAPTLPFTREQFERARGEVLSRGRWANAVLFLHRHGDRLWVVKDFRPRTFLLRNTAGRILVRREVRALLRLAGVAGVPAGVFRLDAHALAYHFVPGAPLGQTDLGARATEFFLALERLLQQVHAVGGLLHLDVRNARNVLVSERGEPLLLDFQSHLSTHWMPARMRRWAERFDLAGTYKHWARRSPETMGEGRTRLLAQMNRWRRLWPLRGYLGVRKSRPSRVP
;
A
#
# COMPACT_ATOMS: atom_id res chain seq x y z
N VAL A 1 -6.96 31.35 10.90
CA VAL A 1 -7.67 30.79 9.74
C VAL A 1 -6.79 31.00 8.53
N ILE A 2 -6.01 29.99 8.14
CA ILE A 2 -5.18 30.02 6.93
C ILE A 2 -5.96 29.28 5.86
N ARG A 3 -6.44 30.01 4.86
CA ARG A 3 -7.02 29.46 3.64
C ARG A 3 -5.87 28.98 2.74
N PHE A 4 -5.78 27.68 2.50
CA PHE A 4 -4.97 27.14 1.41
C PHE A 4 -5.83 27.12 0.14
N ASP A 5 -5.49 28.02 -0.76
CA ASP A 5 -6.01 28.03 -2.13
C ASP A 5 -5.20 27.00 -2.94
N ALA A 6 -5.71 25.79 -3.03
CA ALA A 6 -5.11 24.73 -3.85
C ALA A 6 -5.62 24.90 -5.27
N ALA A 7 -4.80 25.50 -6.14
CA ALA A 7 -5.03 25.51 -7.57
C ALA A 7 -5.22 24.08 -8.07
N ARG A 8 -6.38 23.77 -8.63
CA ARG A 8 -6.69 22.49 -9.27
C ARG A 8 -5.81 22.38 -10.52
N PRO A 9 -5.03 21.29 -10.69
CA PRO A 9 -4.36 21.06 -11.97
C PRO A 9 -5.41 20.91 -13.07
N ASP A 10 -5.19 21.63 -14.16
CA ASP A 10 -6.02 21.64 -15.36
C ASP A 10 -6.16 20.22 -15.94
N ARG A 11 -7.39 19.71 -15.96
CA ARG A 11 -7.74 18.38 -16.49
C ARG A 11 -7.84 18.35 -18.01
N SER A 12 -7.57 19.47 -18.71
CA SER A 12 -7.80 19.58 -20.14
C SER A 12 -6.67 19.02 -21.03
N GLN A 13 -5.52 18.61 -20.47
CA GLN A 13 -4.37 18.17 -21.27
C GLN A 13 -4.07 16.66 -21.28
N VAL A 14 -4.92 15.81 -20.73
CA VAL A 14 -4.82 14.36 -20.97
C VAL A 14 -5.92 13.98 -21.96
N ARG A 15 -5.77 14.43 -23.22
CA ARG A 15 -6.47 13.80 -24.34
C ARG A 15 -5.80 12.46 -24.60
N PHE A 16 -6.47 11.38 -24.25
CA PHE A 16 -6.16 10.07 -24.78
C PHE A 16 -6.47 10.13 -26.28
N ASP A 17 -5.44 10.21 -27.10
CA ASP A 17 -5.57 10.03 -28.53
C ASP A 17 -5.94 8.55 -28.77
N ALA A 18 -7.21 8.32 -29.08
CA ALA A 18 -7.77 6.98 -29.34
C ALA A 18 -7.38 6.44 -30.72
N SER A 19 -6.49 7.12 -31.45
CA SER A 19 -6.14 6.76 -32.83
C SER A 19 -4.87 5.92 -32.98
N SER A 20 -4.02 5.77 -31.92
CA SER A 20 -2.87 4.86 -32.02
C SER A 20 -3.30 3.44 -31.60
N ARG A 21 -3.39 2.53 -32.55
CA ARG A 21 -3.64 1.09 -32.37
C ARG A 21 -2.46 0.33 -31.74
N ASP A 22 -1.45 1.01 -31.25
CA ASP A 22 -0.33 0.40 -30.54
C ASP A 22 -0.75 0.18 -29.09
N ALA A 23 -0.99 -1.09 -28.75
CA ALA A 23 -1.13 -1.51 -27.35
C ALA A 23 0.09 -0.98 -26.58
N PRO A 24 -0.08 -0.36 -25.40
CA PRO A 24 1.03 0.19 -24.63
C PRO A 24 2.08 -0.90 -24.44
N THR A 25 3.29 -0.67 -25.01
CA THR A 25 4.39 -1.61 -24.95
C THR A 25 4.75 -1.81 -23.47
N LEU A 26 4.53 -3.02 -22.97
CA LEU A 26 4.90 -3.37 -21.59
C LEU A 26 6.42 -3.26 -21.44
N PRO A 27 6.95 -2.79 -20.30
CA PRO A 27 8.39 -2.77 -20.05
C PRO A 27 9.04 -4.14 -20.29
N PHE A 28 8.39 -5.22 -19.92
CA PHE A 28 8.80 -6.61 -20.21
C PHE A 28 7.58 -7.55 -20.25
N THR A 29 7.74 -8.69 -20.91
CA THR A 29 6.70 -9.72 -21.04
C THR A 29 6.82 -10.78 -19.94
N ARG A 30 5.81 -11.64 -19.84
CA ARG A 30 5.84 -12.81 -18.94
C ARG A 30 7.00 -13.75 -19.28
N GLU A 31 7.26 -14.00 -20.55
CA GLU A 31 8.34 -14.88 -21.01
C GLU A 31 9.71 -14.32 -20.62
N GLN A 32 9.91 -13.02 -20.78
CA GLN A 32 11.14 -12.34 -20.35
C GLN A 32 11.33 -12.43 -18.83
N PHE A 33 10.26 -12.23 -18.05
CA PHE A 33 10.32 -12.41 -16.60
C PHE A 33 10.66 -13.87 -16.23
N GLU A 34 10.07 -14.86 -16.87
CA GLU A 34 10.32 -16.28 -16.55
C GLU A 34 11.73 -16.76 -16.94
N ARG A 35 12.28 -16.24 -18.04
CA ARG A 35 13.67 -16.54 -18.46
C ARG A 35 14.71 -15.95 -17.51
N ALA A 36 14.47 -14.78 -16.97
CA ALA A 36 15.39 -14.05 -16.09
C ALA A 36 14.75 -13.81 -14.70
N ARG A 37 14.03 -14.82 -14.18
CA ARG A 37 13.39 -14.75 -12.87
C ARG A 37 14.42 -14.47 -11.80
N GLY A 38 14.28 -13.33 -11.15
CA GLY A 38 15.20 -12.88 -10.12
C GLY A 38 14.97 -13.51 -8.74
N GLU A 39 15.56 -12.90 -7.74
CA GLU A 39 15.49 -13.32 -6.35
C GLU A 39 14.05 -13.29 -5.81
N VAL A 40 13.70 -14.25 -4.94
CA VAL A 40 12.44 -14.27 -4.20
C VAL A 40 12.56 -13.36 -2.99
N LEU A 41 11.94 -12.18 -3.03
CA LEU A 41 11.86 -11.25 -1.90
C LEU A 41 10.95 -11.78 -0.79
N SER A 42 9.86 -12.43 -1.16
CA SER A 42 8.91 -13.02 -0.20
C SER A 42 8.09 -14.12 -0.84
N ARG A 43 8.01 -15.25 -0.15
CA ARG A 43 7.12 -16.35 -0.60
C ARG A 43 5.65 -16.08 -0.24
N GLY A 44 5.36 -15.06 0.58
CA GLY A 44 4.02 -14.78 1.07
C GLY A 44 3.41 -15.96 1.86
N ARG A 45 2.27 -15.74 2.50
CA ARG A 45 1.43 -16.84 3.00
C ARG A 45 0.58 -17.40 1.86
N TRP A 46 -0.08 -18.55 2.09
CA TRP A 46 -0.84 -19.28 1.07
C TRP A 46 -1.80 -18.44 0.22
N ALA A 47 -2.36 -17.36 0.75
CA ALA A 47 -3.30 -16.48 0.03
C ALA A 47 -2.64 -15.23 -0.61
N ASN A 48 -1.34 -14.97 -0.36
CA ASN A 48 -0.65 -13.79 -0.89
C ASN A 48 0.21 -14.15 -2.11
N ALA A 49 0.44 -13.20 -3.00
CA ALA A 49 1.38 -13.35 -4.11
C ALA A 49 2.79 -13.74 -3.62
N VAL A 50 3.57 -14.39 -4.48
CA VAL A 50 5.02 -14.45 -4.32
C VAL A 50 5.61 -13.17 -4.89
N LEU A 51 6.55 -12.56 -4.17
CA LEU A 51 7.25 -11.36 -4.59
C LEU A 51 8.63 -11.73 -5.13
N PHE A 52 8.93 -11.25 -6.33
CA PHE A 52 10.23 -11.43 -6.97
C PHE A 52 10.88 -10.08 -7.22
N LEU A 53 12.19 -10.00 -7.05
CA LEU A 53 13.01 -8.91 -7.56
C LEU A 53 13.44 -9.30 -8.99
N HIS A 54 13.07 -8.49 -9.97
CA HIS A 54 13.39 -8.74 -11.39
C HIS A 54 14.16 -7.57 -11.96
N ARG A 55 15.29 -7.83 -12.59
CA ARG A 55 16.07 -6.82 -13.33
C ARG A 55 15.66 -6.85 -14.79
N HIS A 56 15.27 -5.69 -15.32
CA HIS A 56 15.02 -5.51 -16.74
C HIS A 56 15.67 -4.22 -17.23
N GLY A 57 16.64 -4.33 -18.12
CA GLY A 57 17.54 -3.22 -18.44
C GLY A 57 18.25 -2.71 -17.18
N ASP A 58 18.32 -1.41 -17.04
CA ASP A 58 18.96 -0.75 -15.88
C ASP A 58 18.04 -0.64 -14.65
N ARG A 59 16.82 -1.18 -14.72
CA ARG A 59 15.82 -1.02 -13.66
C ARG A 59 15.56 -2.30 -12.90
N LEU A 60 15.33 -2.14 -11.60
CA LEU A 60 14.83 -3.19 -10.72
C LEU A 60 13.31 -3.06 -10.56
N TRP A 61 12.65 -4.19 -10.61
CA TRP A 61 11.19 -4.30 -10.51
C TRP A 61 10.79 -5.28 -9.41
N VAL A 62 9.71 -4.98 -8.71
CA VAL A 62 9.02 -5.96 -7.89
C VAL A 62 7.92 -6.58 -8.74
N VAL A 63 7.95 -7.90 -8.88
CA VAL A 63 6.87 -8.66 -9.52
C VAL A 63 6.06 -9.39 -8.46
N LYS A 64 4.78 -9.06 -8.33
CA LYS A 64 3.81 -9.79 -7.47
C LYS A 64 3.11 -10.83 -8.33
N ASP A 65 3.41 -12.12 -8.10
CA ASP A 65 2.94 -13.23 -8.92
C ASP A 65 2.10 -14.23 -8.12
N PHE A 66 0.86 -14.46 -8.57
CA PHE A 66 -0.06 -15.46 -8.01
C PHE A 66 0.01 -16.82 -8.73
N ARG A 67 0.73 -16.97 -9.85
CA ARG A 67 0.86 -18.24 -10.56
C ARG A 67 1.34 -19.39 -9.69
N PRO A 68 2.30 -19.19 -8.73
CA PRO A 68 2.74 -20.27 -7.85
C PRO A 68 1.68 -20.74 -6.85
N ARG A 69 0.47 -20.16 -6.85
CA ARG A 69 -0.64 -20.52 -5.95
C ARG A 69 -1.53 -21.61 -6.55
N THR A 70 -2.37 -22.20 -5.70
CA THR A 70 -3.33 -23.22 -6.14
C THR A 70 -4.21 -22.70 -7.27
N PHE A 71 -4.66 -23.59 -8.14
CA PHE A 71 -5.46 -23.26 -9.33
C PHE A 71 -6.67 -22.38 -8.98
N LEU A 72 -7.40 -22.75 -7.94
CA LEU A 72 -8.58 -21.98 -7.51
C LEU A 72 -8.18 -20.56 -7.06
N LEU A 73 -7.18 -20.43 -6.18
CA LEU A 73 -6.78 -19.13 -5.64
C LEU A 73 -6.25 -18.19 -6.73
N ARG A 74 -5.38 -18.67 -7.63
CA ARG A 74 -4.80 -17.84 -8.69
C ARG A 74 -5.85 -17.36 -9.69
N ASN A 75 -6.84 -18.20 -10.02
CA ASN A 75 -7.86 -17.88 -11.04
C ASN A 75 -9.06 -17.12 -10.49
N THR A 76 -9.24 -17.03 -9.17
CA THR A 76 -10.31 -16.25 -8.51
C THR A 76 -9.73 -15.03 -7.81
N ALA A 77 -9.42 -15.15 -6.51
CA ALA A 77 -8.95 -14.05 -5.68
C ALA A 77 -7.68 -13.38 -6.25
N GLY A 78 -6.72 -14.16 -6.75
CA GLY A 78 -5.47 -13.63 -7.31
C GLY A 78 -5.71 -12.64 -8.45
N ARG A 79 -6.58 -12.99 -9.41
CA ARG A 79 -6.93 -12.10 -10.55
C ARG A 79 -7.63 -10.82 -10.08
N ILE A 80 -8.50 -10.92 -9.08
CA ILE A 80 -9.21 -9.77 -8.50
C ILE A 80 -8.19 -8.86 -7.80
N LEU A 81 -7.32 -9.41 -6.97
CA LEU A 81 -6.32 -8.66 -6.21
C LEU A 81 -5.34 -7.93 -7.13
N VAL A 82 -4.84 -8.59 -8.19
CA VAL A 82 -3.99 -7.97 -9.22
C VAL A 82 -4.69 -6.76 -9.84
N ARG A 83 -5.95 -6.94 -10.31
CA ARG A 83 -6.72 -5.84 -10.93
C ARG A 83 -6.96 -4.69 -9.95
N ARG A 84 -7.29 -5.01 -8.71
CA ARG A 84 -7.55 -3.99 -7.67
C ARG A 84 -6.30 -3.18 -7.39
N GLU A 85 -5.17 -3.84 -7.15
CA GLU A 85 -3.92 -3.16 -6.82
C GLU A 85 -3.40 -2.30 -7.98
N VAL A 86 -3.42 -2.82 -9.21
CA VAL A 86 -3.05 -2.03 -10.40
C VAL A 86 -3.92 -0.77 -10.53
N ARG A 87 -5.24 -0.89 -10.39
CA ARG A 87 -6.14 0.26 -10.47
C ARG A 87 -5.87 1.29 -9.38
N ALA A 88 -5.57 0.85 -8.15
CA ALA A 88 -5.23 1.75 -7.06
C ALA A 88 -3.94 2.51 -7.35
N LEU A 89 -2.88 1.81 -7.73
CA LEU A 89 -1.58 2.40 -8.01
C LEU A 89 -1.59 3.34 -9.24
N LEU A 90 -2.39 3.03 -10.27
CA LEU A 90 -2.59 3.93 -11.41
C LEU A 90 -3.30 5.23 -10.99
N ARG A 91 -4.26 5.17 -10.05
CA ARG A 91 -4.91 6.38 -9.50
C ARG A 91 -3.97 7.22 -8.65
N LEU A 92 -2.97 6.60 -8.06
CA LEU A 92 -1.96 7.23 -7.21
C LEU A 92 -0.69 7.60 -8.00
N ALA A 93 -0.72 7.49 -9.32
CA ALA A 93 0.44 7.86 -10.15
C ALA A 93 0.88 9.30 -9.85
N GLY A 94 2.18 9.49 -9.60
CA GLY A 94 2.75 10.77 -9.21
C GLY A 94 2.73 11.09 -7.71
N VAL A 95 2.04 10.29 -6.88
CA VAL A 95 2.14 10.45 -5.41
C VAL A 95 3.46 9.86 -4.94
N ALA A 96 4.34 10.70 -4.37
CA ALA A 96 5.59 10.25 -3.78
C ALA A 96 5.31 9.33 -2.57
N GLY A 97 6.10 8.26 -2.41
CA GLY A 97 5.92 7.31 -1.31
C GLY A 97 4.94 6.15 -1.60
N VAL A 98 4.46 6.02 -2.84
CA VAL A 98 3.74 4.83 -3.32
C VAL A 98 4.49 4.20 -4.49
N PRO A 99 4.30 2.89 -4.78
CA PRO A 99 4.95 2.24 -5.92
C PRO A 99 4.65 2.94 -7.25
N ALA A 100 5.70 3.28 -7.99
CA ALA A 100 5.62 3.90 -9.30
C ALA A 100 5.85 2.90 -10.44
N GLY A 101 5.53 3.28 -11.68
CA GLY A 101 5.78 2.46 -12.87
C GLY A 101 4.96 1.17 -12.89
N VAL A 102 3.79 1.17 -12.27
CA VAL A 102 2.95 -0.03 -12.19
C VAL A 102 2.39 -0.41 -13.54
N PHE A 103 2.46 -1.71 -13.85
CA PHE A 103 1.71 -2.30 -14.95
C PHE A 103 1.25 -3.71 -14.60
N ARG A 104 0.25 -4.16 -15.31
CA ARG A 104 -0.26 -5.51 -15.22
C ARG A 104 0.54 -6.41 -16.19
N LEU A 105 1.33 -7.33 -15.65
CA LEU A 105 2.14 -8.26 -16.45
C LEU A 105 1.24 -9.26 -17.20
N ASP A 106 0.27 -9.87 -16.47
CA ASP A 106 -0.78 -10.72 -17.03
C ASP A 106 -2.01 -10.80 -16.10
N ALA A 107 -2.84 -11.84 -16.26
CA ALA A 107 -4.02 -12.04 -15.43
C ALA A 107 -3.69 -12.32 -13.94
N HIS A 108 -2.47 -12.77 -13.64
CA HIS A 108 -2.06 -13.31 -12.34
C HIS A 108 -0.90 -12.53 -11.71
N ALA A 109 -0.33 -11.54 -12.42
CA ALA A 109 0.81 -10.77 -11.92
C ALA A 109 0.75 -9.31 -12.30
N LEU A 110 1.35 -8.50 -11.44
CA LEU A 110 1.64 -7.09 -11.68
C LEU A 110 3.12 -6.82 -11.36
N ALA A 111 3.65 -5.75 -11.92
CA ALA A 111 4.99 -5.27 -11.61
C ALA A 111 4.97 -3.76 -11.33
N TYR A 112 5.94 -3.31 -10.54
CA TYR A 112 6.20 -1.90 -10.25
C TYR A 112 7.69 -1.70 -9.94
N HIS A 113 8.16 -0.46 -9.98
CA HIS A 113 9.56 -0.15 -9.70
C HIS A 113 9.94 -0.55 -8.28
N PHE A 114 11.07 -1.25 -8.14
CA PHE A 114 11.63 -1.52 -6.83
C PHE A 114 12.14 -0.24 -6.19
N VAL A 115 11.82 -0.04 -4.91
CA VAL A 115 12.39 1.04 -4.10
C VAL A 115 13.12 0.41 -2.92
N PRO A 116 14.43 0.70 -2.75
CA PRO A 116 15.18 0.21 -1.61
C PRO A 116 14.62 0.74 -0.30
N GLY A 117 14.54 -0.13 0.71
CA GLY A 117 14.05 0.21 2.02
C GLY A 117 13.79 -1.02 2.89
N ALA A 118 13.62 -0.80 4.17
CA ALA A 118 13.34 -1.84 5.15
C ALA A 118 11.93 -1.70 5.76
N PRO A 119 11.26 -2.81 6.11
CA PRO A 119 9.97 -2.73 6.78
C PRO A 119 10.05 -1.92 8.08
N LEU A 120 9.07 -1.04 8.32
CA LEU A 120 8.97 -0.25 9.55
C LEU A 120 9.12 -1.11 10.80
N GLY A 121 8.63 -2.37 10.75
CA GLY A 121 8.75 -3.31 11.86
C GLY A 121 10.18 -3.70 12.24
N GLN A 122 11.14 -3.52 11.33
CA GLN A 122 12.54 -3.94 11.44
C GLN A 122 13.52 -2.75 11.52
N THR A 123 12.99 -1.50 11.40
CA THR A 123 13.81 -0.29 11.36
C THR A 123 13.72 0.45 12.69
N ASP A 124 14.84 0.84 13.25
CA ASP A 124 14.88 1.83 14.32
C ASP A 124 14.89 3.23 13.69
N LEU A 125 13.94 4.06 14.08
CA LEU A 125 13.82 5.44 13.59
C LEU A 125 14.62 6.44 14.44
N GLY A 126 14.95 6.08 15.68
CA GLY A 126 15.66 6.96 16.61
C GLY A 126 15.02 8.35 16.69
N ALA A 127 15.85 9.40 16.68
CA ALA A 127 15.42 10.80 16.72
C ALA A 127 14.54 11.24 15.53
N ARG A 128 14.56 10.51 14.42
CA ARG A 128 13.77 10.82 13.21
C ARG A 128 12.32 10.30 13.26
N ALA A 129 11.93 9.63 14.35
CA ALA A 129 10.61 9.02 14.46
C ALA A 129 9.46 10.02 14.23
N THR A 130 9.53 11.19 14.83
CA THR A 130 8.51 12.23 14.69
C THR A 130 8.36 12.69 13.24
N GLU A 131 9.46 13.02 12.60
CA GLU A 131 9.49 13.46 11.20
C GLU A 131 8.92 12.40 10.27
N PHE A 132 9.36 11.14 10.46
CA PHE A 132 8.87 9.99 9.70
C PHE A 132 7.35 9.81 9.82
N PHE A 133 6.80 9.86 11.05
CA PHE A 133 5.37 9.66 11.23
C PHE A 133 4.53 10.84 10.74
N LEU A 134 5.04 12.06 10.80
CA LEU A 134 4.41 13.22 10.15
C LEU A 134 4.40 13.07 8.63
N ALA A 135 5.48 12.56 8.04
CA ALA A 135 5.55 12.29 6.62
C ALA A 135 4.59 11.15 6.20
N LEU A 136 4.51 10.07 7.00
CA LEU A 136 3.57 8.97 6.75
C LEU A 136 2.10 9.40 6.88
N GLU A 137 1.79 10.26 7.83
CA GLU A 137 0.45 10.87 7.97
C GLU A 137 0.10 11.67 6.71
N ARG A 138 1.01 12.54 6.24
CA ARG A 138 0.81 13.33 5.01
C ARG A 138 0.67 12.44 3.78
N LEU A 139 1.49 11.41 3.65
CA LEU A 139 1.38 10.43 2.56
C LEU A 139 0.00 9.78 2.53
N LEU A 140 -0.50 9.32 3.67
CA LEU A 140 -1.82 8.69 3.75
C LEU A 140 -2.95 9.68 3.43
N GLN A 141 -2.82 10.93 3.87
CA GLN A 141 -3.77 12.01 3.50
C GLN A 141 -3.75 12.29 1.98
N GLN A 142 -2.58 12.23 1.33
CA GLN A 142 -2.49 12.33 -0.14
C GLN A 142 -3.16 11.14 -0.84
N VAL A 143 -2.99 9.92 -0.33
CA VAL A 143 -3.69 8.73 -0.83
C VAL A 143 -5.21 8.92 -0.76
N HIS A 144 -5.72 9.48 0.34
CA HIS A 144 -7.14 9.80 0.50
C HIS A 144 -7.60 10.89 -0.48
N ALA A 145 -6.84 11.98 -0.61
CA ALA A 145 -7.25 13.15 -1.39
C ALA A 145 -7.14 12.92 -2.90
N VAL A 146 -5.99 12.42 -3.37
CA VAL A 146 -5.69 12.23 -4.80
C VAL A 146 -6.36 10.98 -5.34
N GLY A 147 -6.18 9.85 -4.65
CA GLY A 147 -6.69 8.56 -5.08
C GLY A 147 -8.18 8.35 -4.80
N GLY A 148 -8.74 9.08 -3.83
CA GLY A 148 -10.07 8.77 -3.27
C GLY A 148 -10.12 7.35 -2.71
N LEU A 149 -9.04 6.91 -2.03
CA LEU A 149 -8.82 5.54 -1.57
C LEU A 149 -8.51 5.52 -0.09
N LEU A 150 -9.01 4.51 0.63
CA LEU A 150 -8.53 4.09 1.94
C LEU A 150 -7.59 2.91 1.74
N HIS A 151 -6.47 2.88 2.43
CA HIS A 151 -5.53 1.76 2.31
C HIS A 151 -6.00 0.52 3.07
N LEU A 152 -6.59 0.70 4.24
CA LEU A 152 -7.17 -0.27 5.18
C LEU A 152 -6.18 -1.25 5.85
N ASP A 153 -4.93 -1.34 5.41
CA ASP A 153 -3.92 -2.23 6.01
C ASP A 153 -2.61 -1.53 6.41
N VAL A 154 -2.65 -0.21 6.69
CA VAL A 154 -1.50 0.55 7.23
C VAL A 154 -1.07 0.02 8.60
N ARG A 155 -1.98 -0.59 9.37
CA ARG A 155 -1.67 -1.18 10.69
C ARG A 155 -0.68 -2.35 10.62
N ASN A 156 -0.45 -2.92 9.46
CA ASN A 156 0.56 -3.94 9.21
C ASN A 156 1.91 -3.24 8.91
N ALA A 157 2.85 -3.33 9.84
CA ALA A 157 4.16 -2.68 9.70
C ALA A 157 5.00 -3.18 8.50
N ARG A 158 4.59 -4.26 7.84
CA ARG A 158 5.24 -4.75 6.62
C ARG A 158 4.82 -3.97 5.38
N ASN A 159 3.68 -3.28 5.44
CA ASN A 159 3.15 -2.48 4.35
C ASN A 159 3.70 -1.04 4.37
N VAL A 160 4.48 -0.70 5.39
CA VAL A 160 5.18 0.58 5.51
C VAL A 160 6.68 0.29 5.50
N LEU A 161 7.38 0.80 4.49
CA LEU A 161 8.83 0.76 4.45
C LEU A 161 9.42 2.12 4.87
N VAL A 162 10.63 2.05 5.37
CA VAL A 162 11.52 3.20 5.57
C VAL A 162 12.54 3.14 4.45
N SER A 163 12.56 4.11 3.55
CA SER A 163 13.54 4.20 2.47
C SER A 163 14.94 4.45 3.02
N GLU A 164 15.97 4.30 2.21
CA GLU A 164 17.36 4.65 2.58
C GLU A 164 17.51 6.12 2.98
N ARG A 165 16.64 7.01 2.46
CA ARG A 165 16.58 8.41 2.86
C ARG A 165 15.80 8.66 4.16
N GLY A 166 15.19 7.60 4.73
CA GLY A 166 14.34 7.67 5.91
C GLY A 166 12.92 8.16 5.63
N GLU A 167 12.47 8.15 4.38
CA GLU A 167 11.13 8.55 3.99
C GLU A 167 10.17 7.36 4.04
N PRO A 168 8.88 7.56 4.33
CA PRO A 168 7.91 6.49 4.32
C PRO A 168 7.50 6.08 2.90
N LEU A 169 7.39 4.77 2.69
CA LEU A 169 6.83 4.17 1.49
C LEU A 169 5.65 3.28 1.90
N LEU A 170 4.53 3.42 1.22
CA LEU A 170 3.31 2.66 1.51
C LEU A 170 3.08 1.62 0.41
N LEU A 171 3.06 0.34 0.80
CA LEU A 171 2.95 -0.81 -0.09
C LEU A 171 1.63 -1.55 0.11
N ASP A 172 1.30 -2.42 -0.85
CA ASP A 172 0.21 -3.42 -0.76
C ASP A 172 -1.20 -2.81 -0.71
N PHE A 173 -1.59 -2.22 -1.84
CA PHE A 173 -2.91 -1.60 -2.03
C PHE A 173 -4.03 -2.59 -2.37
N GLN A 174 -3.81 -3.91 -2.25
CA GLN A 174 -4.82 -4.92 -2.60
C GLN A 174 -6.09 -4.83 -1.72
N SER A 175 -5.96 -4.35 -0.48
CA SER A 175 -7.08 -4.20 0.48
C SER A 175 -7.82 -2.87 0.37
N HIS A 176 -7.39 -1.96 -0.51
CA HIS A 176 -7.93 -0.61 -0.61
C HIS A 176 -9.45 -0.58 -0.79
N LEU A 177 -10.07 0.52 -0.34
CA LEU A 177 -11.48 0.81 -0.57
C LEU A 177 -11.63 2.19 -1.22
N SER A 178 -12.36 2.26 -2.33
CA SER A 178 -12.70 3.54 -2.97
C SER A 178 -13.72 4.30 -2.15
N THR A 179 -13.51 5.62 -1.98
CA THR A 179 -14.39 6.50 -1.19
C THR A 179 -15.30 7.37 -2.05
N HIS A 180 -15.22 7.28 -3.37
CA HIS A 180 -15.99 8.16 -4.28
C HIS A 180 -17.51 8.08 -4.10
N TRP A 181 -18.03 6.92 -3.70
CA TRP A 181 -19.45 6.68 -3.46
C TRP A 181 -19.89 7.04 -2.03
N MET A 182 -18.94 7.36 -1.13
CA MET A 182 -19.23 7.59 0.27
C MET A 182 -19.73 9.03 0.51
N PRO A 183 -20.81 9.23 1.29
CA PRO A 183 -21.15 10.53 1.82
C PRO A 183 -19.99 11.15 2.62
N ALA A 184 -19.85 12.47 2.57
CA ALA A 184 -18.69 13.17 3.15
C ALA A 184 -18.44 12.87 4.64
N ARG A 185 -19.49 12.68 5.45
CA ARG A 185 -19.37 12.33 6.86
C ARG A 185 -18.78 10.93 7.06
N MET A 186 -19.27 9.96 6.27
CA MET A 186 -18.80 8.58 6.32
C MET A 186 -17.36 8.49 5.83
N ARG A 187 -17.02 9.19 4.73
CA ARG A 187 -15.66 9.27 4.21
C ARG A 187 -14.69 9.80 5.25
N ARG A 188 -14.97 10.96 5.89
CA ARG A 188 -14.11 11.51 6.95
C ARG A 188 -13.92 10.56 8.13
N TRP A 189 -14.96 9.82 8.51
CA TRP A 189 -14.85 8.81 9.56
C TRP A 189 -13.94 7.66 9.12
N ALA A 190 -14.08 7.16 7.91
CA ALA A 190 -13.27 6.08 7.36
C ALA A 190 -11.78 6.48 7.16
N GLU A 191 -11.53 7.73 6.74
CA GLU A 191 -10.18 8.30 6.66
C GLU A 191 -9.50 8.34 8.05
N ARG A 192 -10.22 8.75 9.10
CA ARG A 192 -9.73 8.71 10.48
C ARG A 192 -9.42 7.30 10.96
N PHE A 193 -10.24 6.33 10.54
CA PHE A 193 -10.00 4.91 10.85
C PHE A 193 -8.72 4.40 10.19
N ASP A 194 -8.45 4.82 8.96
CA ASP A 194 -7.25 4.46 8.21
C ASP A 194 -6.00 5.13 8.81
N LEU A 195 -6.08 6.45 9.14
CA LEU A 195 -5.03 7.19 9.83
C LEU A 195 -4.65 6.59 11.20
N ALA A 196 -5.59 6.00 11.92
CA ALA A 196 -5.31 5.30 13.16
C ALA A 196 -4.35 4.11 12.98
N GLY A 197 -4.14 3.65 11.74
CA GLY A 197 -3.07 2.71 11.40
C GLY A 197 -1.69 3.30 11.64
N THR A 198 -1.42 4.50 11.14
CA THR A 198 -0.19 5.26 11.37
C THR A 198 0.02 5.55 12.86
N TYR A 199 -1.01 6.03 13.54
CA TYR A 199 -0.93 6.38 14.97
C TYR A 199 -0.66 5.19 15.88
N LYS A 200 -1.09 3.98 15.50
CA LYS A 200 -0.72 2.75 16.21
C LYS A 200 0.78 2.50 16.18
N HIS A 201 1.44 2.78 15.07
CA HIS A 201 2.88 2.62 14.96
C HIS A 201 3.62 3.73 15.69
N TRP A 202 3.13 4.97 15.59
CA TRP A 202 3.67 6.13 16.31
C TRP A 202 3.62 5.92 17.82
N ALA A 203 2.46 5.57 18.38
CA ALA A 203 2.26 5.30 19.80
C ALA A 203 3.15 4.19 20.37
N ARG A 204 3.70 3.31 19.53
CA ARG A 204 4.59 2.22 19.96
C ARG A 204 6.06 2.61 19.95
N ARG A 205 6.44 3.65 19.24
CA ARG A 205 7.82 3.99 18.96
C ARG A 205 8.25 5.32 19.57
N SER A 206 7.34 6.28 19.62
CA SER A 206 7.59 7.63 20.08
C SER A 206 6.28 8.26 20.56
N PRO A 207 5.65 7.68 21.61
CA PRO A 207 4.34 8.12 22.12
C PRO A 207 4.36 9.58 22.58
N GLU A 208 5.49 10.04 23.14
CA GLU A 208 5.70 11.39 23.66
C GLU A 208 5.59 12.47 22.58
N THR A 209 5.89 12.15 21.32
CA THR A 209 5.88 13.10 20.21
C THR A 209 4.57 13.08 19.41
N MET A 210 3.68 12.14 19.69
CA MET A 210 2.45 11.95 18.91
C MET A 210 1.41 13.07 19.10
N GLY A 211 1.38 13.66 20.28
CA GLY A 211 0.44 14.72 20.68
C GLY A 211 -0.95 14.18 21.05
N GLU A 212 -1.67 14.97 21.86
CA GLU A 212 -2.95 14.53 22.44
C GLU A 212 -4.06 14.26 21.41
N GLY A 213 -4.16 15.07 20.34
CA GLY A 213 -5.20 14.92 19.33
C GLY A 213 -5.15 13.55 18.63
N ARG A 214 -3.94 13.12 18.24
CA ARG A 214 -3.70 11.80 17.61
C ARG A 214 -3.91 10.66 18.60
N THR A 215 -3.50 10.86 19.86
CA THR A 215 -3.71 9.90 20.96
C THR A 215 -5.20 9.67 21.21
N ARG A 216 -5.98 10.73 21.30
CA ARG A 216 -7.45 10.67 21.45
C ARG A 216 -8.10 9.97 20.27
N LEU A 217 -7.70 10.31 19.04
CA LEU A 217 -8.22 9.67 17.84
C LEU A 217 -7.92 8.17 17.81
N LEU A 218 -6.68 7.78 18.10
CA LEU A 218 -6.29 6.36 18.17
C LEU A 218 -7.13 5.59 19.20
N ALA A 219 -7.31 6.17 20.39
CA ALA A 219 -8.13 5.56 21.44
C ALA A 219 -9.60 5.41 21.01
N GLN A 220 -10.18 6.42 20.35
CA GLN A 220 -11.52 6.38 19.80
C GLN A 220 -11.67 5.27 18.74
N MET A 221 -10.77 5.22 17.76
CA MET A 221 -10.82 4.22 16.69
C MET A 221 -10.57 2.80 17.21
N ASN A 222 -9.75 2.62 18.26
CA ASN A 222 -9.54 1.34 18.90
C ASN A 222 -10.80 0.87 19.64
N ARG A 223 -11.59 1.76 20.25
CA ARG A 223 -12.91 1.42 20.84
C ARG A 223 -13.87 0.90 19.77
N TRP A 224 -14.03 1.60 18.66
CA TRP A 224 -14.86 1.17 17.53
C TRP A 224 -14.43 -0.20 16.99
N ARG A 225 -13.12 -0.46 16.87
CA ARG A 225 -12.60 -1.77 16.45
C ARG A 225 -12.95 -2.91 17.40
N ARG A 226 -13.09 -2.65 18.72
CA ARG A 226 -13.50 -3.68 19.67
C ARG A 226 -14.97 -4.09 19.48
N LEU A 227 -15.79 -3.16 19.04
CA LEU A 227 -17.21 -3.39 18.76
C LEU A 227 -17.45 -4.06 17.39
N TRP A 228 -16.43 -4.08 16.52
CA TRP A 228 -16.56 -4.66 15.18
C TRP A 228 -16.49 -6.20 15.24
N PRO A 229 -17.56 -6.93 14.82
CA PRO A 229 -17.64 -8.39 14.98
C PRO A 229 -16.64 -9.16 14.13
N LEU A 230 -16.17 -8.57 13.01
CA LEU A 230 -15.19 -9.18 12.11
C LEU A 230 -13.75 -8.91 12.59
N ARG A 231 -13.39 -9.41 13.77
CA ARG A 231 -12.02 -9.37 14.28
C ARG A 231 -11.13 -10.32 13.49
N GLY A 232 -10.33 -9.78 12.62
CA GLY A 232 -9.35 -10.52 11.81
C GLY A 232 -9.90 -10.83 10.43
N TYR A 233 -9.22 -10.32 9.42
CA TYR A 233 -9.42 -10.72 8.04
C TYR A 233 -9.26 -12.24 7.97
N LEU A 234 -10.37 -12.95 7.70
CA LEU A 234 -10.42 -14.40 7.49
C LEU A 234 -9.73 -15.26 8.58
N GLY A 235 -10.13 -15.10 9.84
CA GLY A 235 -10.08 -16.21 10.82
C GLY A 235 -8.72 -16.84 11.17
N VAL A 236 -7.60 -16.28 10.76
CA VAL A 236 -6.28 -16.80 11.12
C VAL A 236 -5.89 -16.30 12.51
N ARG A 237 -6.28 -17.02 13.54
CA ARG A 237 -5.72 -16.87 14.88
C ARG A 237 -4.20 -16.97 14.78
N LYS A 238 -3.49 -15.92 15.20
CA LYS A 238 -2.07 -16.05 15.53
C LYS A 238 -1.94 -17.09 16.63
N SER A 239 -1.36 -18.25 16.33
CA SER A 239 -0.87 -19.17 17.35
C SER A 239 0.11 -18.39 18.23
N ARG A 240 -0.16 -18.33 19.53
CA ARG A 240 0.81 -17.86 20.53
C ARG A 240 2.06 -18.73 20.38
N PRO A 241 3.28 -18.16 20.37
CA PRO A 241 4.46 -18.99 20.54
C PRO A 241 4.34 -19.68 21.89
N SER A 242 4.46 -21.02 21.89
CA SER A 242 4.59 -21.83 23.09
C SER A 242 5.79 -21.29 23.87
N ARG A 243 5.58 -20.90 25.12
CA ARG A 243 6.67 -20.74 26.08
C ARG A 243 7.26 -22.15 26.24
N VAL A 244 8.48 -22.33 25.81
CA VAL A 244 9.30 -23.49 26.19
C VAL A 244 9.71 -23.26 27.64
N PRO A 245 9.66 -24.30 28.50
CA PRO A 245 9.96 -24.25 29.92
C PRO A 245 11.39 -23.81 30.21
#